data_ea526bd011d3212810dda121c414cf79
#
_entry.id   ea526bd011d3212810dda121c414cf79
#
_cell.length_a   1.000
_cell.length_b   1.000
_cell.length_c   1.000
_cell.angle_alpha   90.00
_cell.angle_beta   90.00
_cell.angle_gamma   90.00
#
_symmetry.space_group_name_H-M   'P 1'
#
loop_
_entity.id
_entity.type
_entity.pdbx_description
1 polymer ?
#
loop_
_entity_poly.entity_id
_entity_poly.type
_entity_poly.pdbx_seq_one_letter_code
_entity_poly.pdbx_strand_id
1 'polypeptide(L)'
;MNLLNEILRNLLFLPVQASDWARHLDYLHYFVFVASMLGGWATLATGLVFVLRYQRRRGEDEQSTPIIDPKPIHEAIFIGVPLVLFLTWFAIGYPQYVELQTPPKGAIDVYVQGKKWMWKFAYPGGPNSTDVLRVPAGRPVRMLLTSRDVIHSFFVPALRFKQDALPGRYTQAWFNANVPGRYPIFCAEYCGLGHSSMLGELVVMPAEEWDAWMEQQRRGSQPSAQDGRPVPAEEVDLRGSIVEQGQRIAAVQGCFKCHTVDGTQHIGPTWRDIFGRTVKLENGKTVVADEAYLTRSMMEPNAEVVAGFKPVMPTYQGKLSAPDAAAIAEIIKSLRTDAPTAEPQKGPIYVPVTGK
;
A
#
# COMPACT_ATOMS: atom_id res chain seq x y z
N MET A 1 -14.24 22.08 -12.05
CA MET A 1 -14.75 20.72 -11.86
C MET A 1 -16.21 20.69 -12.25
N ASN A 2 -16.70 19.68 -12.99
CA ASN A 2 -18.09 19.66 -13.45
C ASN A 2 -18.98 19.16 -12.29
N LEU A 3 -20.03 19.91 -11.90
CA LEU A 3 -20.96 19.60 -10.83
C LEU A 3 -21.54 18.17 -10.95
N LEU A 4 -21.87 17.75 -12.17
CA LEU A 4 -22.39 16.40 -12.43
C LEU A 4 -21.37 15.31 -12.04
N ASN A 5 -20.09 15.50 -12.36
CA ASN A 5 -19.03 14.55 -11.98
C ASN A 5 -18.91 14.42 -10.45
N GLU A 6 -19.02 15.52 -9.72
CA GLU A 6 -18.99 15.48 -8.24
C GLU A 6 -20.21 14.77 -7.66
N ILE A 7 -21.40 15.04 -8.20
CA ILE A 7 -22.63 14.38 -7.77
C ILE A 7 -22.51 12.86 -8.00
N LEU A 8 -22.13 12.43 -9.20
CA LEU A 8 -21.99 11.01 -9.53
C LEU A 8 -20.91 10.32 -8.70
N ARG A 9 -19.76 10.97 -8.52
CA ARG A 9 -18.68 10.45 -7.69
C ARG A 9 -19.12 10.22 -6.25
N ASN A 10 -19.81 11.19 -5.65
CA ASN A 10 -20.30 11.09 -4.29
C ASN A 10 -21.43 10.05 -4.15
N LEU A 11 -22.35 9.98 -5.13
CA LEU A 11 -23.44 9.00 -5.16
C LEU A 11 -22.90 7.55 -5.22
N LEU A 12 -21.81 7.34 -5.97
CA LEU A 12 -21.17 6.04 -6.13
C LEU A 12 -20.04 5.79 -5.12
N PHE A 13 -19.86 6.66 -4.12
CA PHE A 13 -18.83 6.56 -3.09
C PHE A 13 -17.41 6.43 -3.65
N LEU A 14 -17.14 7.03 -4.80
CA LEU A 14 -15.82 6.96 -5.41
C LEU A 14 -14.84 7.92 -4.71
N PRO A 15 -13.56 7.53 -4.55
CA PRO A 15 -12.54 8.38 -3.95
C PRO A 15 -12.27 9.63 -4.80
N VAL A 16 -11.58 10.61 -4.20
CA VAL A 16 -11.14 11.82 -4.90
C VAL A 16 -10.33 11.49 -6.16
N GLN A 17 -10.38 12.38 -7.15
CA GLN A 17 -9.64 12.26 -8.42
C GLN A 17 -8.35 13.06 -8.32
N ALA A 18 -7.22 12.39 -8.08
CA ALA A 18 -5.91 13.02 -7.94
C ALA A 18 -5.09 13.04 -9.24
N SER A 19 -5.66 12.55 -10.35
CA SER A 19 -5.07 12.55 -11.68
C SER A 19 -6.12 12.79 -12.76
N ASP A 20 -5.70 13.25 -13.94
CA ASP A 20 -6.59 13.36 -15.10
C ASP A 20 -7.07 11.98 -15.55
N TRP A 21 -6.20 10.99 -15.44
CA TRP A 21 -6.53 9.58 -15.70
C TRP A 21 -7.71 9.08 -14.85
N ALA A 22 -7.71 9.39 -13.55
CA ALA A 22 -8.81 9.02 -12.66
C ALA A 22 -10.15 9.58 -13.14
N ARG A 23 -10.15 10.80 -13.70
CA ARG A 23 -11.35 11.42 -14.26
C ARG A 23 -11.86 10.70 -15.51
N HIS A 24 -10.97 10.35 -16.43
CA HIS A 24 -11.36 9.62 -17.66
C HIS A 24 -11.90 8.22 -17.35
N LEU A 25 -11.27 7.50 -16.40
CA LEU A 25 -11.76 6.20 -15.94
C LEU A 25 -13.14 6.31 -15.28
N ASP A 26 -13.37 7.34 -14.47
CA ASP A 26 -14.67 7.51 -13.81
C ASP A 26 -15.78 7.77 -14.84
N TYR A 27 -15.55 8.50 -15.93
CA TYR A 27 -16.55 8.66 -16.98
C TYR A 27 -16.90 7.35 -17.68
N LEU A 28 -15.90 6.51 -17.96
CA LEU A 28 -16.16 5.18 -18.49
C LEU A 28 -16.94 4.32 -17.47
N HIS A 29 -16.55 4.39 -16.20
CA HIS A 29 -17.26 3.70 -15.12
C HIS A 29 -18.72 4.14 -15.01
N TYR A 30 -19.01 5.43 -15.07
CA TYR A 30 -20.39 5.93 -15.04
C TYR A 30 -21.20 5.42 -16.23
N PHE A 31 -20.61 5.42 -17.42
CA PHE A 31 -21.28 4.88 -18.63
C PHE A 31 -21.60 3.40 -18.47
N VAL A 32 -20.64 2.59 -18.07
CA VAL A 32 -20.85 1.14 -17.84
C VAL A 32 -21.90 0.92 -16.74
N PHE A 33 -21.81 1.65 -15.64
CA PHE A 33 -22.74 1.51 -14.52
C PHE A 33 -24.18 1.84 -14.94
N VAL A 34 -24.40 2.96 -15.61
CA VAL A 34 -25.75 3.37 -16.07
C VAL A 34 -26.29 2.38 -17.07
N ALA A 35 -25.51 1.96 -18.08
CA ALA A 35 -25.95 0.99 -19.06
C ALA A 35 -26.30 -0.38 -18.41
N SER A 36 -25.50 -0.83 -17.45
CA SER A 36 -25.77 -2.07 -16.70
C SER A 36 -27.03 -1.98 -15.84
N MET A 37 -27.24 -0.83 -15.18
CA MET A 37 -28.45 -0.60 -14.37
C MET A 37 -29.71 -0.59 -15.26
N LEU A 38 -29.67 0.10 -16.40
CA LEU A 38 -30.80 0.12 -17.34
C LEU A 38 -31.12 -1.28 -17.86
N GLY A 39 -30.11 -2.05 -18.27
CA GLY A 39 -30.27 -3.44 -18.71
C GLY A 39 -30.82 -4.33 -17.60
N GLY A 40 -30.31 -4.22 -16.40
CA GLY A 40 -30.78 -4.96 -15.23
C GLY A 40 -32.26 -4.65 -14.89
N TRP A 41 -32.61 -3.36 -14.85
CA TRP A 41 -33.99 -2.94 -14.62
C TRP A 41 -34.94 -3.38 -15.72
N ALA A 42 -34.52 -3.31 -16.99
CA ALA A 42 -35.33 -3.78 -18.11
C ALA A 42 -35.58 -5.30 -18.00
N THR A 43 -34.57 -6.07 -17.66
CA THR A 43 -34.68 -7.52 -17.45
C THR A 43 -35.63 -7.85 -16.29
N LEU A 44 -35.45 -7.17 -15.15
CA LEU A 44 -36.29 -7.34 -13.96
C LEU A 44 -37.75 -6.99 -14.26
N ALA A 45 -38.00 -5.84 -14.90
CA ALA A 45 -39.35 -5.39 -15.28
C ALA A 45 -40.02 -6.38 -16.24
N THR A 46 -39.29 -6.86 -17.24
CA THR A 46 -39.81 -7.87 -18.20
C THR A 46 -40.16 -9.16 -17.46
N GLY A 47 -39.27 -9.65 -16.59
CA GLY A 47 -39.55 -10.85 -15.79
C GLY A 47 -40.78 -10.66 -14.88
N LEU A 48 -40.90 -9.52 -14.24
CA LEU A 48 -42.06 -9.22 -13.41
C LEU A 48 -43.36 -9.18 -14.21
N VAL A 49 -43.36 -8.54 -15.39
CA VAL A 49 -44.52 -8.53 -16.30
C VAL A 49 -44.90 -9.95 -16.69
N PHE A 50 -43.94 -10.81 -17.01
CA PHE A 50 -44.21 -12.20 -17.36
C PHE A 50 -44.82 -12.95 -16.17
N VAL A 51 -44.28 -12.82 -14.98
CA VAL A 51 -44.82 -13.47 -13.77
C VAL A 51 -46.24 -13.03 -13.51
N LEU A 52 -46.51 -11.72 -13.57
CA LEU A 52 -47.85 -11.17 -13.26
C LEU A 52 -48.88 -11.49 -14.35
N ARG A 53 -48.49 -11.51 -15.63
CA ARG A 53 -49.40 -11.71 -16.76
C ARG A 53 -49.62 -13.17 -17.06
N TYR A 54 -48.65 -14.05 -16.89
CA TYR A 54 -48.74 -15.45 -17.27
C TYR A 54 -48.74 -16.39 -16.06
N GLN A 55 -48.97 -15.89 -14.85
CA GLN A 55 -49.16 -16.76 -13.69
C GLN A 55 -50.41 -17.59 -13.82
N ARG A 56 -50.32 -18.90 -13.57
CA ARG A 56 -51.47 -19.78 -13.52
C ARG A 56 -52.32 -19.46 -12.34
N ARG A 57 -53.63 -19.20 -12.59
CA ARG A 57 -54.60 -18.98 -11.53
C ARG A 57 -55.20 -20.31 -11.07
N ARG A 58 -55.53 -20.42 -9.79
CA ARG A 58 -56.09 -21.59 -9.16
C ARG A 58 -57.45 -21.93 -9.83
N GLY A 59 -57.58 -23.14 -10.45
CA GLY A 59 -58.81 -23.58 -11.10
C GLY A 59 -58.84 -23.41 -12.63
N GLU A 60 -57.76 -22.93 -13.25
CA GLU A 60 -57.62 -22.93 -14.71
C GLU A 60 -57.09 -24.30 -15.19
N ASP A 61 -57.76 -24.85 -16.19
CA ASP A 61 -57.34 -26.09 -16.87
C ASP A 61 -55.98 -25.90 -17.55
N GLU A 62 -55.25 -26.99 -17.69
CA GLU A 62 -53.95 -27.02 -18.35
C GLU A 62 -54.11 -26.72 -19.84
N GLN A 63 -54.08 -25.43 -20.19
CA GLN A 63 -54.07 -25.02 -21.59
C GLN A 63 -52.65 -25.16 -22.13
N SER A 64 -52.54 -25.79 -23.30
CA SER A 64 -51.26 -25.84 -24.02
C SER A 64 -50.82 -24.42 -24.37
N THR A 65 -49.62 -24.01 -23.90
CA THR A 65 -49.03 -22.73 -24.29
C THR A 65 -48.71 -22.76 -25.77
N PRO A 66 -49.09 -21.76 -26.57
CA PRO A 66 -48.73 -21.73 -27.99
C PRO A 66 -47.21 -21.64 -28.14
N ILE A 67 -46.66 -22.37 -29.08
CA ILE A 67 -45.25 -22.26 -29.50
C ILE A 67 -45.08 -20.87 -30.10
N ILE A 68 -44.27 -20.02 -29.48
CA ILE A 68 -43.91 -18.69 -29.98
C ILE A 68 -42.62 -18.85 -30.77
N ASP A 69 -42.72 -18.70 -32.10
CA ASP A 69 -41.55 -18.68 -32.97
C ASP A 69 -41.07 -17.24 -33.16
N PRO A 70 -39.94 -16.83 -32.56
CA PRO A 70 -39.49 -15.45 -32.66
C PRO A 70 -39.08 -15.12 -34.09
N LYS A 71 -39.49 -13.98 -34.59
CA LYS A 71 -39.04 -13.51 -35.89
C LYS A 71 -37.51 -13.27 -35.88
N PRO A 72 -36.79 -13.52 -36.97
CA PRO A 72 -35.32 -13.33 -37.03
C PRO A 72 -34.85 -11.92 -36.59
N ILE A 73 -35.71 -10.91 -36.78
CA ILE A 73 -35.41 -9.54 -36.32
C ILE A 73 -35.27 -9.44 -34.80
N HIS A 74 -36.06 -10.19 -34.03
CA HIS A 74 -35.91 -10.18 -32.57
C HIS A 74 -34.59 -10.79 -32.13
N GLU A 75 -34.17 -11.91 -32.79
CA GLU A 75 -32.86 -12.51 -32.54
C GLU A 75 -31.72 -11.57 -32.90
N ALA A 76 -31.81 -10.90 -34.05
CA ALA A 76 -30.83 -9.92 -34.47
C ALA A 76 -30.69 -8.74 -33.48
N ILE A 77 -31.81 -8.27 -32.91
CA ILE A 77 -31.80 -7.21 -31.88
C ILE A 77 -31.17 -7.71 -30.58
N PHE A 78 -31.57 -8.92 -30.11
CA PHE A 78 -31.03 -9.48 -28.86
C PHE A 78 -29.54 -9.76 -28.90
N ILE A 79 -29.01 -10.12 -30.07
CA ILE A 79 -27.58 -10.35 -30.28
C ILE A 79 -26.87 -9.03 -30.61
N GLY A 80 -27.44 -8.24 -31.52
CA GLY A 80 -26.81 -7.04 -32.05
C GLY A 80 -26.65 -5.91 -31.02
N VAL A 81 -27.67 -5.66 -30.20
CA VAL A 81 -27.62 -4.59 -29.21
C VAL A 81 -26.51 -4.81 -28.15
N PRO A 82 -26.43 -5.97 -27.48
CA PRO A 82 -25.32 -6.25 -26.57
C PRO A 82 -23.96 -6.25 -27.28
N LEU A 83 -23.87 -6.81 -28.48
CA LEU A 83 -22.62 -6.83 -29.24
C LEU A 83 -22.11 -5.41 -29.52
N VAL A 84 -22.97 -4.52 -30.01
CA VAL A 84 -22.62 -3.12 -30.26
C VAL A 84 -22.20 -2.42 -28.96
N LEU A 85 -22.90 -2.67 -27.87
CA LEU A 85 -22.55 -2.13 -26.55
C LEU A 85 -21.16 -2.55 -26.09
N PHE A 86 -20.85 -3.85 -26.15
CA PHE A 86 -19.54 -4.38 -25.79
C PHE A 86 -18.42 -3.87 -26.71
N LEU A 87 -18.68 -3.80 -28.02
CA LEU A 87 -17.71 -3.21 -28.95
C LEU A 87 -17.46 -1.73 -28.69
N THR A 88 -18.48 -1.00 -28.27
CA THR A 88 -18.35 0.40 -27.85
C THR A 88 -17.46 0.52 -26.61
N TRP A 89 -17.71 -0.30 -25.57
CA TRP A 89 -16.87 -0.31 -24.38
C TRP A 89 -15.43 -0.70 -24.70
N PHE A 90 -15.23 -1.69 -25.57
CA PHE A 90 -13.89 -2.05 -26.02
C PHE A 90 -13.20 -0.90 -26.75
N ALA A 91 -13.90 -0.25 -27.69
CA ALA A 91 -13.34 0.85 -28.46
C ALA A 91 -12.94 2.06 -27.59
N ILE A 92 -13.65 2.31 -26.49
CA ILE A 92 -13.33 3.37 -25.52
C ILE A 92 -12.23 2.91 -24.55
N GLY A 93 -12.30 1.69 -24.02
CA GLY A 93 -11.42 1.22 -22.96
C GLY A 93 -10.03 0.77 -23.46
N TYR A 94 -9.95 0.20 -24.66
CA TYR A 94 -8.69 -0.32 -25.18
C TYR A 94 -7.60 0.76 -25.38
N PRO A 95 -7.87 1.94 -25.99
CA PRO A 95 -6.89 3.01 -26.08
C PRO A 95 -6.41 3.48 -24.70
N GLN A 96 -7.33 3.60 -23.73
CA GLN A 96 -6.99 3.96 -22.35
C GLN A 96 -6.07 2.93 -21.71
N TYR A 97 -6.32 1.64 -21.92
CA TYR A 97 -5.45 0.56 -21.43
C TYR A 97 -4.04 0.65 -22.05
N VAL A 98 -3.94 0.86 -23.36
CA VAL A 98 -2.64 0.99 -24.05
C VAL A 98 -1.87 2.19 -23.55
N GLU A 99 -2.53 3.32 -23.34
CA GLU A 99 -1.91 4.53 -22.77
C GLU A 99 -1.34 4.23 -21.37
N LEU A 100 -2.09 3.55 -20.50
CA LEU A 100 -1.63 3.21 -19.15
C LEU A 100 -0.42 2.27 -19.14
N GLN A 101 -0.26 1.42 -20.16
CA GLN A 101 0.88 0.51 -20.28
C GLN A 101 2.11 1.18 -20.91
N THR A 102 1.95 2.37 -21.48
CA THR A 102 3.01 3.04 -22.25
C THR A 102 3.45 4.33 -21.55
N PRO A 103 4.45 4.28 -20.66
CA PRO A 103 4.93 5.46 -19.97
C PRO A 103 5.52 6.48 -20.96
N PRO A 104 5.24 7.78 -20.80
CA PRO A 104 5.82 8.82 -21.65
C PRO A 104 7.32 8.93 -21.44
N LYS A 105 8.02 9.40 -22.48
CA LYS A 105 9.47 9.66 -22.38
C LYS A 105 9.76 10.68 -21.28
N GLY A 106 10.78 10.42 -20.48
CA GLY A 106 11.18 11.31 -19.39
C GLY A 106 10.36 11.14 -18.10
N ALA A 107 9.52 10.09 -18.01
CA ALA A 107 8.87 9.73 -16.75
C ALA A 107 9.92 9.44 -15.65
N ILE A 108 9.61 9.86 -14.43
CA ILE A 108 10.46 9.62 -13.26
C ILE A 108 10.31 8.15 -12.87
N ASP A 109 11.43 7.42 -12.86
CA ASP A 109 11.42 6.02 -12.43
C ASP A 109 11.34 5.93 -10.91
N VAL A 110 10.48 5.06 -10.40
CA VAL A 110 10.43 4.67 -9.00
C VAL A 110 10.39 3.15 -8.91
N TYR A 111 11.37 2.58 -8.24
CA TYR A 111 11.40 1.16 -7.95
C TYR A 111 10.55 0.89 -6.72
N VAL A 112 9.60 -0.03 -6.84
CA VAL A 112 8.68 -0.42 -5.77
C VAL A 112 8.88 -1.89 -5.43
N GLN A 113 9.19 -2.15 -4.19
CA GLN A 113 9.32 -3.52 -3.70
C GLN A 113 8.26 -3.80 -2.64
N GLY A 114 7.33 -4.72 -2.93
CA GLY A 114 6.46 -5.32 -1.92
C GLY A 114 7.22 -6.33 -1.06
N LYS A 115 6.99 -6.31 0.23
CA LYS A 115 7.46 -7.30 1.20
C LYS A 115 6.45 -7.37 2.34
N LYS A 116 6.23 -8.53 2.95
CA LYS A 116 5.34 -8.70 4.12
C LYS A 116 5.78 -7.79 5.29
N TRP A 117 5.09 -6.79 5.65
CA TRP A 117 3.85 -6.17 5.15
C TRP A 117 4.11 -4.68 5.02
N MET A 118 4.98 -4.33 4.07
CA MET A 118 5.47 -2.97 3.82
C MET A 118 5.74 -2.72 2.33
N TRP A 119 5.76 -1.46 1.95
CA TRP A 119 6.18 -0.98 0.66
C TRP A 119 7.54 -0.29 0.77
N LYS A 120 8.49 -0.65 -0.07
CA LYS A 120 9.77 0.05 -0.20
C LYS A 120 9.81 0.78 -1.52
N PHE A 121 10.28 2.01 -1.49
CA PHE A 121 10.43 2.87 -2.65
C PHE A 121 11.88 3.29 -2.80
N ALA A 122 12.42 3.21 -4.01
CA ALA A 122 13.78 3.66 -4.33
C ALA A 122 13.73 4.54 -5.58
N TYR A 123 14.45 5.66 -5.52
CA TYR A 123 14.53 6.63 -6.61
C TYR A 123 15.93 6.57 -7.25
N PRO A 124 16.06 6.71 -8.58
CA PRO A 124 17.35 6.66 -9.27
C PRO A 124 18.33 7.71 -8.70
N GLY A 125 19.50 7.22 -8.26
CA GLY A 125 20.56 8.09 -7.68
C GLY A 125 20.11 8.88 -6.46
N GLY A 126 19.09 8.41 -5.77
CA GLY A 126 18.45 9.14 -4.69
C GLY A 126 18.04 8.29 -3.49
N PRO A 127 17.15 8.81 -2.69
CA PRO A 127 16.74 8.23 -1.43
C PRO A 127 15.94 6.95 -1.58
N ASN A 128 15.90 6.22 -0.49
CA ASN A 128 14.94 5.14 -0.26
C ASN A 128 13.93 5.56 0.79
N SER A 129 12.71 5.08 0.67
CA SER A 129 11.68 5.28 1.70
C SER A 129 10.87 4.01 1.93
N THR A 130 10.28 3.91 3.11
CA THR A 130 9.37 2.81 3.46
C THR A 130 8.00 3.39 3.73
N ASP A 131 6.98 2.79 3.09
CA ASP A 131 5.57 3.13 3.21
C ASP A 131 5.15 4.55 2.83
N VAL A 132 6.10 5.43 2.46
CA VAL A 132 5.81 6.79 2.01
C VAL A 132 6.42 7.00 0.64
N LEU A 133 5.58 7.03 -0.38
CA LEU A 133 5.94 7.38 -1.75
C LEU A 133 5.76 8.87 -1.96
N ARG A 134 6.83 9.59 -2.29
CA ARG A 134 6.79 11.01 -2.66
C ARG A 134 6.93 11.16 -4.16
N VAL A 135 6.08 12.00 -4.77
CA VAL A 135 6.13 12.28 -6.20
C VAL A 135 5.83 13.76 -6.46
N PRO A 136 6.35 14.35 -7.55
CA PRO A 136 5.99 15.70 -7.94
C PRO A 136 4.60 15.72 -8.58
N ALA A 137 3.85 16.79 -8.34
CA ALA A 137 2.61 17.06 -9.06
C ALA A 137 2.90 17.40 -10.52
N GLY A 138 2.04 16.90 -11.43
CA GLY A 138 2.07 17.22 -12.86
C GLY A 138 3.22 16.61 -13.65
N ARG A 139 4.02 15.73 -13.06
CA ARG A 139 5.10 15.01 -13.75
C ARG A 139 4.81 13.52 -13.81
N PRO A 140 4.97 12.85 -14.96
CA PRO A 140 4.72 11.43 -15.07
C PRO A 140 5.72 10.61 -14.25
N VAL A 141 5.23 9.61 -13.55
CA VAL A 141 6.00 8.68 -12.73
C VAL A 141 5.79 7.26 -13.25
N ARG A 142 6.88 6.59 -13.61
CA ARG A 142 6.89 5.18 -13.98
C ARG A 142 7.24 4.35 -12.76
N MET A 143 6.37 3.44 -12.42
CA MET A 143 6.54 2.49 -11.33
C MET A 143 7.10 1.17 -11.88
N LEU A 144 8.22 0.71 -11.33
CA LEU A 144 8.83 -0.58 -11.60
C LEU A 144 8.65 -1.45 -10.36
N LEU A 145 7.65 -2.34 -10.40
CA LEU A 145 7.19 -3.07 -9.22
C LEU A 145 7.73 -4.51 -9.22
N THR A 146 8.16 -4.96 -8.05
CA THR A 146 8.50 -6.36 -7.80
C THR A 146 8.13 -6.75 -6.38
N SER A 147 8.14 -8.04 -6.09
CA SER A 147 7.96 -8.55 -4.73
C SER A 147 9.19 -9.34 -4.29
N ARG A 148 9.46 -9.33 -3.00
CA ARG A 148 10.55 -10.12 -2.40
C ARG A 148 10.08 -11.45 -1.82
N ASP A 149 8.78 -11.64 -1.65
CA ASP A 149 8.23 -12.83 -0.98
C ASP A 149 7.01 -13.42 -1.70
N VAL A 150 5.83 -12.83 -1.55
CA VAL A 150 4.58 -13.28 -2.16
C VAL A 150 4.06 -12.21 -3.11
N ILE A 151 2.97 -12.50 -3.82
CA ILE A 151 2.28 -11.50 -4.63
C ILE A 151 1.68 -10.44 -3.72
N HIS A 152 1.89 -9.18 -4.08
CA HIS A 152 1.22 -8.01 -3.53
C HIS A 152 0.60 -7.22 -4.67
N SER A 153 -0.37 -6.36 -4.41
CA SER A 153 -0.91 -5.46 -5.42
C SER A 153 -0.88 -4.03 -4.90
N PHE A 154 -0.11 -3.18 -5.55
CA PHE A 154 0.03 -1.77 -5.20
C PHE A 154 -1.19 -1.01 -5.70
N PHE A 155 -1.98 -0.43 -4.81
CA PHE A 155 -3.23 0.23 -5.15
C PHE A 155 -3.34 1.62 -4.53
N VAL A 156 -3.54 2.63 -5.38
CA VAL A 156 -3.83 4.01 -4.99
C VAL A 156 -5.20 4.42 -5.53
N PRO A 157 -6.26 4.32 -4.72
CA PRO A 157 -7.63 4.60 -5.17
C PRO A 157 -7.82 5.99 -5.81
N ALA A 158 -7.18 7.01 -5.26
CA ALA A 158 -7.28 8.39 -5.75
C ALA A 158 -6.74 8.59 -7.18
N LEU A 159 -5.84 7.72 -7.61
CA LEU A 159 -5.29 7.71 -8.98
C LEU A 159 -6.00 6.71 -9.90
N ARG A 160 -6.89 5.84 -9.37
CA ARG A 160 -7.42 4.66 -10.07
C ARG A 160 -6.30 3.74 -10.57
N PHE A 161 -5.16 3.76 -9.89
CA PHE A 161 -3.95 3.02 -10.24
C PHE A 161 -3.83 1.77 -9.40
N LYS A 162 -3.75 0.62 -10.05
CA LYS A 162 -3.47 -0.68 -9.40
C LYS A 162 -2.52 -1.50 -10.27
N GLN A 163 -1.46 -2.04 -9.67
CA GLN A 163 -0.50 -2.90 -10.35
C GLN A 163 0.07 -3.94 -9.40
N ASP A 164 0.11 -5.17 -9.86
CA ASP A 164 0.65 -6.28 -9.09
C ASP A 164 2.18 -6.23 -9.02
N ALA A 165 2.71 -6.51 -7.83
CA ALA A 165 4.12 -6.71 -7.54
C ALA A 165 4.37 -8.20 -7.39
N LEU A 166 5.05 -8.79 -8.37
CA LEU A 166 5.24 -10.24 -8.50
C LEU A 166 6.66 -10.66 -8.08
N PRO A 167 6.81 -11.80 -7.37
CA PRO A 167 8.13 -12.35 -7.09
C PRO A 167 8.87 -12.74 -8.37
N GLY A 168 10.18 -12.47 -8.42
CA GLY A 168 11.06 -12.90 -9.48
C GLY A 168 10.92 -12.19 -10.83
N ARG A 169 10.05 -11.17 -10.92
CA ARG A 169 9.88 -10.36 -12.14
C ARG A 169 9.51 -8.92 -11.82
N TYR A 170 9.75 -8.03 -12.77
CA TYR A 170 9.28 -6.66 -12.71
C TYR A 170 8.01 -6.49 -13.52
N THR A 171 7.04 -5.84 -12.94
CA THR A 171 5.87 -5.28 -13.64
C THR A 171 6.04 -3.78 -13.71
N GLN A 172 5.40 -3.14 -14.69
CA GLN A 172 5.46 -1.69 -14.84
C GLN A 172 4.08 -1.11 -15.13
N ALA A 173 3.88 0.09 -14.66
CA ALA A 173 2.80 0.99 -15.05
C ALA A 173 3.22 2.42 -14.71
N TRP A 174 2.44 3.40 -15.12
CA TRP A 174 2.76 4.80 -14.85
C TRP A 174 1.51 5.59 -14.48
N PHE A 175 1.72 6.70 -13.84
CA PHE A 175 0.66 7.67 -13.55
C PHE A 175 1.21 9.09 -13.55
N ASN A 176 0.30 10.07 -13.66
CA ASN A 176 0.58 11.48 -13.45
C ASN A 176 -0.39 12.00 -12.37
N ALA A 177 0.12 12.25 -11.17
CA ALA A 177 -0.65 12.86 -10.10
C ALA A 177 -0.57 14.39 -10.24
N ASN A 178 -1.71 15.04 -10.40
CA ASN A 178 -1.75 16.50 -10.66
C ASN A 178 -2.36 17.31 -9.51
N VAL A 179 -2.88 16.67 -8.48
CA VAL A 179 -3.44 17.34 -7.30
C VAL A 179 -2.52 17.09 -6.11
N PRO A 180 -1.82 18.12 -5.59
CA PRO A 180 -1.01 17.98 -4.37
C PRO A 180 -1.86 17.50 -3.20
N GLY A 181 -1.29 16.62 -2.36
CA GLY A 181 -1.99 16.06 -1.21
C GLY A 181 -1.40 14.73 -0.75
N ARG A 182 -2.09 14.12 0.22
CA ARG A 182 -1.74 12.81 0.78
C ARG A 182 -2.85 11.81 0.48
N TYR A 183 -2.48 10.67 -0.06
CA TYR A 183 -3.40 9.65 -0.51
C TYR A 183 -2.99 8.27 0.01
N PRO A 184 -3.93 7.44 0.46
CA PRO A 184 -3.60 6.12 0.96
C PRO A 184 -3.12 5.19 -0.16
N ILE A 185 -2.15 4.35 0.18
CA ILE A 185 -1.70 3.20 -0.61
C ILE A 185 -2.16 1.94 0.12
N PHE A 186 -2.78 1.02 -0.61
CA PHE A 186 -3.23 -0.27 -0.09
C PHE A 186 -2.50 -1.42 -0.77
N CYS A 187 -2.45 -2.56 -0.08
CA CYS A 187 -2.21 -3.85 -0.72
C CYS A 187 -3.56 -4.43 -1.13
N ALA A 188 -3.75 -4.70 -2.44
CA ALA A 188 -5.00 -5.20 -3.00
C ALA A 188 -4.94 -6.68 -3.43
N GLU A 189 -3.89 -7.42 -3.00
CA GLU A 189 -3.76 -8.87 -3.18
C GLU A 189 -3.40 -9.52 -1.84
N TYR A 190 -4.10 -10.60 -1.47
CA TYR A 190 -3.88 -11.23 -0.16
C TYR A 190 -2.45 -11.77 -0.01
N CYS A 191 -1.72 -11.20 0.92
CA CYS A 191 -0.29 -11.47 1.15
C CYS A 191 0.02 -12.06 2.54
N GLY A 192 -0.98 -12.52 3.28
CA GLY A 192 -0.83 -13.14 4.60
C GLY A 192 -1.49 -12.36 5.73
N LEU A 193 -1.16 -12.71 6.98
CA LEU A 193 -1.85 -12.21 8.19
C LEU A 193 -1.90 -10.68 8.32
N GLY A 194 -0.84 -9.99 7.93
CA GLY A 194 -0.75 -8.52 7.97
C GLY A 194 -1.24 -7.83 6.71
N HIS A 195 -1.99 -8.51 5.83
CA HIS A 195 -2.47 -7.94 4.58
C HIS A 195 -3.25 -6.64 4.77
N SER A 196 -4.20 -6.60 5.68
CA SER A 196 -5.02 -5.41 5.97
C SER A 196 -4.23 -4.25 6.57
N SER A 197 -3.08 -4.51 7.20
CA SER A 197 -2.18 -3.50 7.76
C SER A 197 -1.01 -3.13 6.84
N MET A 198 -0.91 -3.72 5.65
CA MET A 198 0.05 -3.34 4.63
C MET A 198 -0.41 -2.06 3.92
N LEU A 199 -0.24 -0.96 4.61
CA LEU A 199 -0.63 0.37 4.18
C LEU A 199 0.61 1.20 3.82
N GLY A 200 0.39 2.22 3.01
CA GLY A 200 1.38 3.25 2.71
C GLY A 200 0.69 4.57 2.42
N GLU A 201 1.48 5.57 2.15
CA GLU A 201 1.01 6.91 1.82
C GLU A 201 1.71 7.42 0.55
N LEU A 202 0.92 7.90 -0.40
CA LEU A 202 1.40 8.69 -1.52
C LEU A 202 1.32 10.17 -1.15
N VAL A 203 2.45 10.86 -1.17
CA VAL A 203 2.55 12.31 -0.96
C VAL A 203 2.85 12.96 -2.31
N VAL A 204 1.85 13.62 -2.86
CA VAL A 204 2.00 14.43 -4.08
C VAL A 204 2.41 15.83 -3.68
N MET A 205 3.62 16.24 -4.03
CA MET A 205 4.22 17.51 -3.65
C MET A 205 4.21 18.48 -4.84
N PRO A 206 4.15 19.80 -4.61
CA PRO A 206 4.52 20.76 -5.65
C PRO A 206 5.89 20.39 -6.24
N ALA A 207 6.06 20.57 -7.56
CA ALA A 207 7.26 20.10 -8.26
C ALA A 207 8.57 20.68 -7.68
N GLU A 208 8.53 21.96 -7.29
CA GLU A 208 9.68 22.67 -6.69
C GLU A 208 10.06 22.08 -5.31
N GLU A 209 9.06 21.78 -4.48
CA GLU A 209 9.30 21.16 -3.16
C GLU A 209 9.87 19.75 -3.31
N TRP A 210 9.40 18.99 -4.31
CA TRP A 210 9.92 17.66 -4.58
C TRP A 210 11.37 17.72 -5.07
N ASP A 211 11.72 18.65 -5.98
CA ASP A 211 13.09 18.83 -6.46
C ASP A 211 14.03 19.22 -5.32
N ALA A 212 13.60 20.12 -4.43
CA ALA A 212 14.36 20.51 -3.23
C ALA A 212 14.53 19.32 -2.27
N TRP A 213 13.47 18.53 -2.05
CA TRP A 213 13.54 17.31 -1.22
C TRP A 213 14.52 16.29 -1.81
N MET A 214 14.47 16.03 -3.12
CA MET A 214 15.40 15.11 -3.80
C MET A 214 16.85 15.55 -3.67
N GLU A 215 17.11 16.85 -3.83
CA GLU A 215 18.46 17.39 -3.68
C GLU A 215 18.97 17.28 -2.24
N GLN A 216 18.12 17.58 -1.26
CA GLN A 216 18.45 17.40 0.16
C GLN A 216 18.81 15.93 0.46
N GLN A 217 18.03 14.99 -0.07
CA GLN A 217 18.28 13.56 0.15
C GLN A 217 19.59 13.10 -0.52
N ARG A 218 19.90 13.61 -1.73
CA ARG A 218 21.18 13.33 -2.41
C ARG A 218 22.37 13.81 -1.60
N ARG A 219 22.30 15.02 -1.05
CA ARG A 219 23.37 15.57 -0.18
C ARG A 219 23.53 14.76 1.09
N GLY A 220 22.44 14.34 1.72
CA GLY A 220 22.47 13.48 2.90
C GLY A 220 22.93 12.06 2.64
N SER A 221 22.89 11.57 1.39
CA SER A 221 23.32 10.24 0.99
C SER A 221 24.77 10.20 0.48
N GLN A 222 25.39 11.35 0.21
CA GLN A 222 26.80 11.40 -0.11
C GLN A 222 27.59 11.17 1.20
N PRO A 223 28.53 10.20 1.25
CA PRO A 223 29.51 10.17 2.29
C PRO A 223 30.18 11.55 2.26
N SER A 224 30.24 12.21 3.39
CA SER A 224 30.93 13.51 3.50
C SER A 224 32.42 13.34 3.15
N ALA A 225 32.73 13.32 1.87
CA ALA A 225 34.07 13.56 1.36
C ALA A 225 34.29 15.08 1.41
N GLN A 226 34.17 15.64 2.60
CA GLN A 226 34.62 16.98 2.87
C GLN A 226 35.87 16.89 3.72
N ASP A 227 36.93 17.30 3.07
CA ASP A 227 38.19 17.77 3.67
C ASP A 227 38.73 16.89 4.78
N GLY A 228 39.90 16.24 4.50
CA GLY A 228 40.76 15.57 5.45
C GLY A 228 41.19 16.40 6.67
N ARG A 229 40.29 17.16 7.23
CA ARG A 229 40.45 17.79 8.55
C ARG A 229 39.91 16.82 9.59
N PRO A 230 40.73 16.47 10.60
CA PRO A 230 40.20 15.79 11.77
C PRO A 230 39.11 16.66 12.35
N VAL A 231 37.87 16.12 12.42
CA VAL A 231 36.82 16.73 13.23
C VAL A 231 37.37 16.84 14.65
N PRO A 232 37.37 18.04 15.30
CA PRO A 232 37.72 18.14 16.72
C PRO A 232 36.81 17.16 17.45
N ALA A 233 37.38 16.35 18.32
CA ALA A 233 36.66 15.45 19.20
C ALA A 233 35.94 16.32 20.27
N GLU A 234 34.99 17.12 19.82
CA GLU A 234 33.97 17.69 20.67
C GLU A 234 32.97 16.56 20.92
N GLU A 235 32.74 16.28 22.16
CA GLU A 235 32.01 15.18 22.74
C GLU A 235 30.66 15.00 22.04
N VAL A 236 30.65 14.28 20.89
CA VAL A 236 29.43 13.81 20.24
C VAL A 236 28.81 12.85 21.22
N ASP A 237 27.64 13.17 21.74
CA ASP A 237 26.84 12.23 22.50
C ASP A 237 26.55 11.02 21.62
N LEU A 238 27.46 10.05 21.66
CA LEU A 238 27.43 8.83 20.87
C LEU A 238 26.15 8.01 21.14
N ARG A 239 25.52 8.20 22.31
CA ARG A 239 24.28 7.50 22.68
C ARG A 239 23.09 8.04 21.91
N GLY A 240 22.92 9.37 21.83
CA GLY A 240 21.88 10.00 21.02
C GLY A 240 22.01 9.63 19.54
N SER A 241 23.21 9.66 19.00
CA SER A 241 23.45 9.31 17.59
C SER A 241 23.17 7.82 17.27
N ILE A 242 23.50 6.90 18.17
CA ILE A 242 23.26 5.43 17.99
C ILE A 242 21.76 5.14 18.08
N VAL A 243 21.04 5.74 19.03
CA VAL A 243 19.57 5.56 19.16
C VAL A 243 18.85 6.12 17.94
N GLU A 244 19.23 7.32 17.46
CA GLU A 244 18.65 7.88 16.24
C GLU A 244 18.97 7.03 15.00
N GLN A 245 20.18 6.52 14.88
CA GLN A 245 20.55 5.61 13.82
C GLN A 245 19.71 4.34 13.88
N GLY A 246 19.55 3.74 15.06
CA GLY A 246 18.72 2.58 15.26
C GLY A 246 17.24 2.84 14.93
N GLN A 247 16.68 4.01 15.30
CA GLN A 247 15.33 4.41 14.92
C GLN A 247 15.15 4.45 13.41
N ARG A 248 16.10 5.05 12.69
CA ARG A 248 16.08 5.06 11.21
C ARG A 248 16.13 3.65 10.63
N ILE A 249 17.03 2.79 11.14
CA ILE A 249 17.16 1.41 10.68
C ILE A 249 15.87 0.62 10.96
N ALA A 250 15.32 0.73 12.17
CA ALA A 250 14.08 0.05 12.56
C ALA A 250 12.89 0.50 11.70
N ALA A 251 12.80 1.80 11.37
CA ALA A 251 11.79 2.32 10.47
C ALA A 251 11.97 1.78 9.05
N VAL A 252 13.19 1.81 8.49
CA VAL A 252 13.52 1.30 7.15
C VAL A 252 13.27 -0.20 7.06
N GLN A 253 13.60 -0.97 8.11
CA GLN A 253 13.37 -2.41 8.14
C GLN A 253 11.94 -2.80 8.50
N GLY A 254 11.09 -1.82 8.87
CA GLY A 254 9.67 -2.03 9.17
C GLY A 254 9.39 -2.68 10.53
N CYS A 255 10.30 -2.57 11.49
CA CYS A 255 10.13 -3.18 12.81
C CYS A 255 8.92 -2.63 13.56
N PHE A 256 8.64 -1.33 13.42
CA PHE A 256 7.51 -0.64 14.07
C PHE A 256 6.13 -1.04 13.53
N LYS A 257 6.06 -1.81 12.45
CA LYS A 257 4.79 -2.35 11.95
C LYS A 257 4.26 -3.52 12.78
N CYS A 258 5.16 -4.18 13.51
CA CYS A 258 4.81 -5.32 14.32
C CYS A 258 5.08 -5.06 15.81
N HIS A 259 6.04 -4.19 16.12
CA HIS A 259 6.44 -3.85 17.48
C HIS A 259 6.05 -2.42 17.82
N THR A 260 5.47 -2.22 18.99
CA THR A 260 5.14 -0.90 19.54
C THR A 260 6.24 -0.42 20.49
N VAL A 261 6.26 0.87 20.78
CA VAL A 261 7.18 1.51 21.72
C VAL A 261 6.46 2.13 22.92
N ASP A 262 5.14 2.05 22.95
CA ASP A 262 4.27 2.69 23.94
C ASP A 262 3.74 1.75 25.02
N GLY A 263 4.01 0.44 24.89
CA GLY A 263 3.55 -0.58 25.81
C GLY A 263 2.30 -1.34 25.34
N THR A 264 1.66 -0.90 24.26
CA THR A 264 0.51 -1.61 23.68
C THR A 264 0.96 -2.90 22.98
N GLN A 265 0.13 -3.93 23.02
CA GLN A 265 0.39 -5.17 22.28
C GLN A 265 -0.04 -5.01 20.82
N HIS A 266 0.78 -5.57 19.92
CA HIS A 266 0.50 -5.62 18.50
C HIS A 266 0.81 -7.02 17.93
N ILE A 267 1.20 -7.13 16.68
CA ILE A 267 1.59 -8.41 16.04
C ILE A 267 2.78 -9.04 16.74
N GLY A 268 3.73 -8.24 17.21
CA GLY A 268 4.86 -8.63 18.04
C GLY A 268 4.81 -7.98 19.42
N PRO A 269 5.65 -8.42 20.36
CA PRO A 269 5.74 -7.82 21.69
C PRO A 269 6.18 -6.34 21.60
N THR A 270 5.68 -5.52 22.53
CA THR A 270 6.14 -4.13 22.65
C THR A 270 7.62 -4.08 23.03
N TRP A 271 8.35 -3.11 22.51
CA TRP A 271 9.74 -2.87 22.90
C TRP A 271 9.87 -2.13 24.22
N ARG A 272 8.80 -1.46 24.64
CA ARG A 272 8.80 -0.76 25.93
C ARG A 272 9.02 -1.74 27.08
N ASP A 273 10.03 -1.48 27.87
CA ASP A 273 10.38 -2.22 29.09
C ASP A 273 10.67 -3.71 28.88
N ILE A 274 10.94 -4.18 27.65
CA ILE A 274 11.27 -5.58 27.42
C ILE A 274 12.71 -5.92 27.80
N PHE A 275 13.66 -4.99 27.58
CA PHE A 275 15.08 -5.23 27.84
C PHE A 275 15.36 -5.50 29.32
N GLY A 276 16.10 -6.58 29.59
CA GLY A 276 16.43 -7.02 30.95
C GLY A 276 15.32 -7.79 31.68
N ARG A 277 14.13 -7.92 31.10
CA ARG A 277 13.05 -8.73 31.69
C ARG A 277 13.14 -10.18 31.31
N THR A 278 12.60 -11.04 32.16
CA THR A 278 12.41 -12.45 31.87
C THR A 278 11.17 -12.62 31.00
N VAL A 279 11.36 -13.14 29.79
CA VAL A 279 10.32 -13.40 28.80
C VAL A 279 10.01 -14.88 28.77
N LYS A 280 8.72 -15.25 28.80
CA LYS A 280 8.27 -16.64 28.65
C LYS A 280 8.13 -16.97 27.16
N LEU A 281 8.71 -18.10 26.74
CA LEU A 281 8.63 -18.60 25.38
C LEU A 281 7.46 -19.56 25.19
N GLU A 282 7.02 -19.77 23.94
CA GLU A 282 5.93 -20.69 23.59
C GLU A 282 6.21 -22.13 24.04
N ASN A 283 7.49 -22.55 24.03
CA ASN A 283 7.94 -23.87 24.48
C ASN A 283 8.00 -24.03 26.02
N GLY A 284 7.51 -23.03 26.76
CA GLY A 284 7.47 -23.03 28.25
C GLY A 284 8.78 -22.60 28.91
N LYS A 285 9.88 -22.45 28.19
CA LYS A 285 11.14 -21.91 28.71
C LYS A 285 11.05 -20.41 28.97
N THR A 286 11.94 -19.92 29.80
CA THR A 286 12.11 -18.49 30.05
C THR A 286 13.51 -18.04 29.63
N VAL A 287 13.62 -16.83 29.11
CA VAL A 287 14.87 -16.21 28.70
C VAL A 287 14.93 -14.77 29.18
N VAL A 288 16.09 -14.27 29.51
CA VAL A 288 16.26 -12.82 29.77
C VAL A 288 16.40 -12.11 28.44
N ALA A 289 15.62 -11.05 28.24
CA ALA A 289 15.70 -10.24 27.02
C ALA A 289 16.93 -9.33 27.07
N ASP A 290 18.12 -9.92 26.99
CA ASP A 290 19.41 -9.25 26.87
C ASP A 290 19.78 -8.95 25.39
N GLU A 291 20.93 -8.36 25.15
CA GLU A 291 21.42 -8.08 23.79
C GLU A 291 21.55 -9.35 22.94
N ALA A 292 21.99 -10.44 23.54
CA ALA A 292 22.16 -11.69 22.82
C ALA A 292 20.81 -12.26 22.39
N TYR A 293 19.78 -12.19 23.25
CA TYR A 293 18.42 -12.55 22.90
C TYR A 293 17.86 -11.65 21.81
N LEU A 294 18.02 -10.32 21.94
CA LEU A 294 17.51 -9.37 20.92
C LEU A 294 18.16 -9.65 19.56
N THR A 295 19.46 -9.90 19.53
CA THR A 295 20.18 -10.24 18.29
C THR A 295 19.69 -11.56 17.71
N ARG A 296 19.57 -12.63 18.53
CA ARG A 296 19.00 -13.91 18.06
C ARG A 296 17.57 -13.77 17.55
N SER A 297 16.75 -13.02 18.24
CA SER A 297 15.36 -12.76 17.82
C SER A 297 15.26 -12.08 16.47
N MET A 298 16.21 -11.20 16.11
CA MET A 298 16.29 -10.59 14.79
C MET A 298 16.82 -11.54 13.72
N MET A 299 17.81 -12.36 14.06
CA MET A 299 18.48 -13.25 13.09
C MET A 299 17.72 -14.58 12.89
N GLU A 300 17.23 -15.17 13.99
CA GLU A 300 16.57 -16.47 14.02
C GLU A 300 15.21 -16.39 14.77
N PRO A 301 14.24 -15.60 14.29
CA PRO A 301 13.04 -15.25 15.04
C PRO A 301 12.17 -16.45 15.42
N ASN A 302 12.28 -17.57 14.71
CA ASN A 302 11.51 -18.78 15.00
C ASN A 302 12.18 -19.69 16.03
N ALA A 303 13.40 -19.40 16.47
CA ALA A 303 14.10 -20.20 17.48
C ALA A 303 13.54 -19.95 18.90
N GLU A 304 13.11 -18.73 19.18
CA GLU A 304 12.66 -18.29 20.52
C GLU A 304 11.40 -17.43 20.42
N VAL A 305 10.25 -18.06 20.14
CA VAL A 305 8.96 -17.36 20.00
C VAL A 305 8.39 -17.02 21.38
N VAL A 306 8.04 -15.76 21.60
CA VAL A 306 7.42 -15.28 22.86
C VAL A 306 6.02 -15.87 23.02
N ALA A 307 5.70 -16.39 24.21
CA ALA A 307 4.39 -16.95 24.49
C ALA A 307 3.25 -15.94 24.25
N GLY A 308 2.23 -16.38 23.52
CA GLY A 308 1.09 -15.54 23.12
C GLY A 308 1.26 -14.80 21.80
N PHE A 309 2.41 -14.91 21.13
CA PHE A 309 2.66 -14.35 19.81
C PHE A 309 2.85 -15.45 18.76
N LYS A 310 2.48 -15.15 17.52
CA LYS A 310 2.69 -16.07 16.39
C LYS A 310 4.10 -15.96 15.81
N PRO A 311 4.68 -17.02 15.24
CA PRO A 311 6.01 -17.03 14.63
C PRO A 311 5.98 -16.36 13.23
N VAL A 312 5.62 -15.09 13.19
CA VAL A 312 5.46 -14.31 11.93
C VAL A 312 6.58 -13.30 11.70
N MET A 313 7.50 -13.14 12.64
CA MET A 313 8.63 -12.23 12.50
C MET A 313 9.58 -12.73 11.40
N PRO A 314 9.91 -11.90 10.39
CA PRO A 314 10.84 -12.30 9.34
C PRO A 314 12.27 -12.36 9.86
N THR A 315 13.09 -13.28 9.33
CA THR A 315 14.54 -13.25 9.62
C THR A 315 15.22 -12.04 8.98
N TYR A 316 16.12 -11.44 9.72
CA TYR A 316 16.99 -10.36 9.26
C TYR A 316 18.43 -10.82 9.00
N GLN A 317 18.70 -12.12 9.06
CA GLN A 317 20.00 -12.70 8.72
C GLN A 317 20.41 -12.32 7.30
N GLY A 318 21.61 -11.76 7.15
CA GLY A 318 22.10 -11.23 5.87
C GLY A 318 21.46 -9.91 5.39
N LYS A 319 20.58 -9.28 6.20
CA LYS A 319 19.91 -8.01 5.90
C LYS A 319 20.31 -6.89 6.85
N LEU A 320 20.57 -7.23 8.11
CA LEU A 320 21.12 -6.32 9.11
C LEU A 320 22.61 -6.66 9.27
N SER A 321 23.44 -5.64 9.26
CA SER A 321 24.84 -5.77 9.72
C SER A 321 24.88 -5.84 11.25
N ALA A 322 25.99 -6.30 11.81
CA ALA A 322 26.14 -6.34 13.26
C ALA A 322 26.00 -4.93 13.92
N PRO A 323 26.54 -3.84 13.36
CA PRO A 323 26.28 -2.49 13.85
C PRO A 323 24.81 -2.08 13.80
N ASP A 324 24.06 -2.49 12.75
CA ASP A 324 22.64 -2.15 12.64
C ASP A 324 21.80 -2.85 13.70
N ALA A 325 22.08 -4.13 13.95
CA ALA A 325 21.41 -4.89 15.02
C ALA A 325 21.72 -4.32 16.41
N ALA A 326 22.97 -3.90 16.65
CA ALA A 326 23.35 -3.22 17.89
C ALA A 326 22.62 -1.88 18.05
N ALA A 327 22.51 -1.07 16.99
CA ALA A 327 21.79 0.20 17.05
C ALA A 327 20.29 -0.01 17.34
N ILE A 328 19.66 -1.06 16.81
CA ILE A 328 18.28 -1.43 17.17
C ILE A 328 18.18 -1.87 18.63
N ALA A 329 19.15 -2.62 19.14
CA ALA A 329 19.17 -3.01 20.55
C ALA A 329 19.28 -1.78 21.47
N GLU A 330 20.03 -0.74 21.08
CA GLU A 330 20.14 0.49 21.85
C GLU A 330 18.82 1.27 21.94
N ILE A 331 17.99 1.29 20.88
CA ILE A 331 16.64 1.84 20.99
C ILE A 331 15.84 1.06 22.05
N ILE A 332 15.84 -0.27 21.96
CA ILE A 332 15.05 -1.10 22.86
C ILE A 332 15.49 -0.87 24.32
N LYS A 333 16.78 -0.69 24.55
CA LYS A 333 17.32 -0.33 25.87
C LYS A 333 16.84 1.06 26.33
N SER A 334 16.79 2.04 25.43
CA SER A 334 16.37 3.42 25.73
C SER A 334 14.89 3.54 26.11
N LEU A 335 14.09 2.51 25.78
CA LEU A 335 12.65 2.45 26.07
C LEU A 335 12.33 1.89 27.48
N ARG A 336 13.33 1.67 28.32
CA ARG A 336 13.12 1.28 29.71
C ARG A 336 12.67 2.46 30.55
N THR A 337 11.63 2.26 31.35
CA THR A 337 11.13 3.30 32.29
C THR A 337 12.03 3.48 33.51
N ASP A 338 12.87 2.50 33.81
CA ASP A 338 13.86 2.51 34.91
C ASP A 338 15.29 2.85 34.45
N ALA A 339 15.47 3.20 33.17
CA ALA A 339 16.74 3.69 32.67
C ALA A 339 17.06 5.08 33.28
N PRO A 340 18.33 5.36 33.69
CA PRO A 340 18.68 6.70 34.12
C PRO A 340 18.34 7.69 33.01
N THR A 341 17.53 8.68 33.36
CA THR A 341 17.03 9.71 32.45
C THR A 341 18.20 10.44 31.78
N ALA A 342 18.52 10.09 30.54
CA ALA A 342 19.15 11.05 29.64
C ALA A 342 18.12 12.16 29.38
N GLU A 343 18.50 13.41 29.49
CA GLU A 343 17.61 14.55 29.24
C GLU A 343 16.82 14.37 27.94
N PRO A 344 15.52 14.71 27.92
CA PRO A 344 14.70 14.48 26.75
C PRO A 344 15.18 15.40 25.61
N GLN A 345 15.84 14.81 24.63
CA GLN A 345 16.07 15.51 23.36
C GLN A 345 14.72 15.74 22.68
N LYS A 346 14.40 17.02 22.48
CA LYS A 346 13.22 17.51 21.77
C LYS A 346 13.31 17.16 20.28
N GLY A 347 12.92 15.93 19.92
CA GLY A 347 12.65 15.52 18.53
C GLY A 347 11.36 14.73 18.50
N PRO A 348 10.53 14.84 17.45
CA PRO A 348 9.26 14.14 17.40
C PRO A 348 9.50 12.63 17.33
N ILE A 349 9.14 11.92 18.39
CA ILE A 349 8.96 10.48 18.36
C ILE A 349 7.83 10.22 17.33
N TYR A 350 8.11 9.43 16.33
CA TYR A 350 7.09 8.99 15.37
C TYR A 350 6.03 8.15 16.13
N VAL A 351 4.94 8.80 16.48
CA VAL A 351 3.74 8.12 16.99
C VAL A 351 2.94 7.72 15.76
N PRO A 352 2.65 6.44 15.53
CA PRO A 352 1.70 6.04 14.48
C PRO A 352 0.36 6.72 14.78
N VAL A 353 -0.15 7.47 13.82
CA VAL A 353 -1.49 8.06 13.91
C VAL A 353 -2.49 6.92 13.96
N THR A 354 -3.01 6.63 15.13
CA THR A 354 -4.20 5.79 15.30
C THR A 354 -5.36 6.60 14.77
N GLY A 355 -5.80 6.29 13.54
CA GLY A 355 -7.02 6.85 12.98
C GLY A 355 -8.21 6.44 13.86
N LYS A 356 -8.96 7.46 14.31
CA LYS A 356 -10.36 7.32 14.68
C LYS A 356 -11.21 7.34 13.42
#